data_7af5b4e7fc9c4c40439fabf3a6640b77
#
_entry.id   7af5b4e7fc9c4c40439fabf3a6640b77
#
_cell.length_a   1.000
_cell.length_b   1.000
_cell.length_c   1.000
_cell.angle_alpha   90.00
_cell.angle_beta   90.00
_cell.angle_gamma   90.00
#
_symmetry.space_group_name_H-M   'P 1'
#
loop_
_entity.id
_entity.type
_entity.pdbx_description
1 polymer ?
#
loop_
_entity_poly.entity_id
_entity_poly.type
_entity_poly.pdbx_seq_one_letter_code
_entity_poly.pdbx_strand_id
1 'polypeptide(L)'
;MKHYNCKEELKLIIKDYPFLCKICKKEKALIEIPSQKIKVCKNCYNNFFENRIKKTIEKYKMIKPQDKVGVFLSGGKDSSTLLFVLKKLYPDINLQAIFVNLGIRYYSDKLEDLVKNFCKNLEVPLFIYNLPEKEGYRIDDFIFTYFKDKVCSACGAIKRYLFSKIAKELELNVIATGHHLDDTVSVMLNLFFQGDFLGIAKLQPSLPPLFPNQVKKIKPLYTTPEKEILYYAILNEIPFENFKCPHADVTPSKKIKELLTKLEDENRQIKYQLLSVFIKKLIPLIKSNYKEEVLSLCIKCGEITSSQDKICSRCKRIELLEKIDNKTLELTKEEFEDYIKNLNSNWVLIDLKNRENLLNESTKKLKRFFKSYRDKHIFLIASEPEIGYLFTLKLRKLNFKAYNIKTI
;
A
#
# COMPACT_ATOMS: atom_id res chain seq x y z
N MET A 1 20.02 3.77 -1.04
CA MET A 1 18.72 4.02 -0.35
C MET A 1 18.99 4.18 1.14
N LYS A 2 18.46 5.25 1.78
CA LYS A 2 18.60 5.38 3.24
C LYS A 2 17.73 4.30 3.89
N HIS A 3 18.35 3.28 4.47
CA HIS A 3 17.68 2.42 5.43
C HIS A 3 17.23 3.29 6.59
N TYR A 4 15.92 3.38 6.80
CA TYR A 4 15.40 4.02 8.00
C TYR A 4 15.81 3.18 9.21
N ASN A 5 16.71 3.72 9.99
CA ASN A 5 17.15 3.10 11.22
C ASN A 5 16.10 3.46 12.29
N CYS A 6 15.26 2.51 12.68
CA CYS A 6 14.28 2.69 13.77
C CYS A 6 14.88 3.37 15.01
N LYS A 7 16.18 3.16 15.27
CA LYS A 7 16.88 3.78 16.40
C LYS A 7 17.10 5.29 16.25
N GLU A 8 17.25 5.82 15.03
CA GLU A 8 17.42 7.26 14.80
C GLU A 8 16.06 7.99 14.88
N GLU A 9 14.99 7.40 14.36
CA GLU A 9 13.63 7.95 14.50
C GLU A 9 13.13 7.90 15.95
N LEU A 10 13.47 6.86 16.71
CA LEU A 10 13.21 6.81 18.15
C LEU A 10 13.74 8.04 18.89
N LYS A 11 14.97 8.50 18.56
CA LYS A 11 15.57 9.69 19.16
C LYS A 11 14.83 10.99 18.82
N LEU A 12 14.15 11.05 17.69
CA LEU A 12 13.37 12.22 17.26
C LEU A 12 11.98 12.28 17.91
N ILE A 13 11.41 11.13 18.24
CA ILE A 13 10.04 10.98 18.75
C ILE A 13 10.03 10.91 20.27
N ILE A 14 10.98 10.18 20.85
CA ILE A 14 11.15 10.06 22.31
C ILE A 14 12.00 11.23 22.79
N LYS A 15 11.42 12.06 23.63
CA LYS A 15 12.07 13.20 24.29
C LYS A 15 12.03 13.00 25.78
N ASP A 16 13.17 13.16 26.42
CA ASP A 16 13.24 13.13 27.88
C ASP A 16 12.71 14.47 28.44
N TYR A 17 11.40 14.50 28.72
CA TYR A 17 10.79 15.70 29.28
C TYR A 17 11.11 15.83 30.77
N PRO A 18 11.37 17.06 31.31
CA PRO A 18 11.76 17.25 32.70
C PRO A 18 10.58 17.14 33.70
N PHE A 19 9.44 16.60 33.28
CA PHE A 19 8.22 16.50 34.09
C PHE A 19 7.52 15.17 33.92
N LEU A 20 6.58 14.89 34.83
CA LEU A 20 5.81 13.66 34.86
C LEU A 20 4.74 13.61 33.76
N CYS A 21 4.37 12.40 33.38
CA CYS A 21 3.27 12.10 32.50
C CYS A 21 1.97 12.85 32.90
N LYS A 22 1.38 13.54 31.94
CA LYS A 22 0.15 14.32 32.16
C LYS A 22 -1.08 13.48 32.48
N ILE A 23 -1.05 12.17 32.17
CA ILE A 23 -2.16 11.23 32.43
C ILE A 23 -1.98 10.55 33.79
N CYS A 24 -0.95 9.74 33.96
CA CYS A 24 -0.78 8.94 35.18
C CYS A 24 -0.09 9.70 36.32
N LYS A 25 0.65 10.80 36.04
CA LYS A 25 1.43 11.59 37.00
C LYS A 25 2.44 10.77 37.83
N LYS A 26 2.82 9.58 37.39
CA LYS A 26 3.72 8.65 38.08
C LYS A 26 5.06 8.49 37.36
N GLU A 27 5.00 8.25 36.06
CA GLU A 27 6.17 8.01 35.24
C GLU A 27 6.60 9.30 34.52
N LYS A 28 7.86 9.39 34.13
CA LYS A 28 8.40 10.49 33.33
C LYS A 28 7.73 10.55 31.94
N ALA A 29 7.43 11.75 31.46
CA ALA A 29 6.89 11.93 30.13
C ALA A 29 7.99 11.69 29.08
N LEU A 30 7.69 10.90 28.06
CA LEU A 30 8.63 10.50 27.00
C LEU A 30 8.16 10.87 25.59
N ILE A 31 6.86 11.04 25.39
CA ILE A 31 6.28 11.24 24.08
C ILE A 31 5.10 12.20 24.11
N GLU A 32 4.91 12.95 23.06
CA GLU A 32 3.72 13.79 22.88
C GLU A 32 2.65 13.03 22.09
N ILE A 33 1.38 13.08 22.55
CA ILE A 33 0.23 12.68 21.73
C ILE A 33 -0.03 13.80 20.72
N PRO A 34 0.22 13.59 19.40
CA PRO A 34 0.18 14.66 18.42
C PRO A 34 -1.16 15.38 18.33
N SER A 35 -2.27 14.64 18.38
CA SER A 35 -3.63 15.19 18.28
C SER A 35 -4.08 15.99 19.50
N GLN A 36 -3.44 15.82 20.67
CA GLN A 36 -3.85 16.43 21.94
C GLN A 36 -2.82 17.40 22.54
N LYS A 37 -1.59 17.45 22.03
CA LYS A 37 -0.47 18.25 22.57
C LYS A 37 -0.09 17.91 24.03
N ILE A 38 -0.45 16.73 24.52
CA ILE A 38 -0.10 16.31 25.89
C ILE A 38 1.10 15.36 25.85
N LYS A 39 1.99 15.51 26.84
CA LYS A 39 3.19 14.70 26.98
C LYS A 39 2.94 13.63 28.01
N VAL A 40 3.22 12.38 27.62
CA VAL A 40 2.85 11.18 28.38
C VAL A 40 3.99 10.16 28.42
N CYS A 41 3.92 9.20 29.35
CA CYS A 41 4.81 8.04 29.35
C CYS A 41 4.40 7.02 28.28
N LYS A 42 5.27 6.04 28.01
CA LYS A 42 5.02 4.95 27.02
C LYS A 42 3.71 4.22 27.30
N ASN A 43 3.46 3.83 28.57
CA ASN A 43 2.27 3.07 28.93
C ASN A 43 0.97 3.87 28.69
N CYS A 44 0.95 5.14 29.06
CA CYS A 44 -0.21 6.00 28.82
C CYS A 44 -0.44 6.28 27.32
N TYR A 45 0.63 6.36 26.52
CA TYR A 45 0.51 6.49 25.09
C TYR A 45 -0.10 5.23 24.46
N ASN A 46 0.42 4.07 24.82
CA ASN A 46 -0.08 2.79 24.32
C ASN A 46 -1.57 2.61 24.68
N ASN A 47 -1.94 2.84 25.92
CA ASN A 47 -3.34 2.76 26.36
C ASN A 47 -4.25 3.74 25.61
N PHE A 48 -3.79 4.97 25.38
CA PHE A 48 -4.53 5.96 24.59
C PHE A 48 -4.76 5.47 23.15
N PHE A 49 -3.71 4.99 22.50
CA PHE A 49 -3.77 4.51 21.11
C PHE A 49 -4.67 3.29 20.97
N GLU A 50 -4.47 2.27 21.80
CA GLU A 50 -5.22 1.03 21.82
C GLU A 50 -6.71 1.26 22.11
N ASN A 51 -7.03 2.11 23.10
CA ASN A 51 -8.40 2.47 23.42
C ASN A 51 -9.11 3.21 22.28
N ARG A 52 -8.42 4.02 21.48
CA ARG A 52 -9.00 4.65 20.28
C ARG A 52 -9.42 3.60 19.27
N ILE A 53 -8.55 2.62 18.99
CA ILE A 53 -8.85 1.54 18.05
C ILE A 53 -10.00 0.68 18.59
N LYS A 54 -9.96 0.30 19.86
CA LYS A 54 -11.03 -0.46 20.53
C LYS A 54 -12.37 0.24 20.40
N LYS A 55 -12.45 1.53 20.75
CA LYS A 55 -13.67 2.34 20.59
C LYS A 55 -14.14 2.43 19.14
N THR A 56 -13.23 2.48 18.18
CA THR A 56 -13.58 2.47 16.75
C THR A 56 -14.20 1.13 16.33
N ILE A 57 -13.62 0.01 16.75
CA ILE A 57 -14.13 -1.35 16.49
C ILE A 57 -15.51 -1.51 17.09
N GLU A 58 -15.71 -1.12 18.35
CA GLU A 58 -16.98 -1.22 19.08
C GLU A 58 -18.05 -0.32 18.44
N LYS A 59 -17.74 0.96 18.21
CA LYS A 59 -18.66 1.94 17.62
C LYS A 59 -19.25 1.47 16.28
N TYR A 60 -18.41 0.87 15.42
CA TYR A 60 -18.82 0.42 14.10
C TYR A 60 -19.12 -1.07 14.04
N LYS A 61 -19.19 -1.75 15.20
CA LYS A 61 -19.50 -3.18 15.32
C LYS A 61 -18.67 -4.02 14.34
N MET A 62 -17.35 -3.77 14.31
CA MET A 62 -16.47 -4.29 13.26
C MET A 62 -16.22 -5.78 13.40
N ILE A 63 -16.03 -6.26 14.61
CA ILE A 63 -15.61 -7.64 14.95
C ILE A 63 -16.58 -8.23 15.96
N LYS A 64 -16.92 -9.50 15.80
CA LYS A 64 -17.65 -10.34 16.76
C LYS A 64 -16.72 -11.40 17.34
N PRO A 65 -16.99 -11.94 18.55
CA PRO A 65 -16.12 -12.95 19.17
C PRO A 65 -15.85 -14.18 18.30
N GLN A 66 -16.83 -14.62 17.51
CA GLN A 66 -16.74 -15.82 16.66
C GLN A 66 -16.15 -15.54 15.27
N ASP A 67 -15.79 -14.29 14.95
CA ASP A 67 -15.31 -13.98 13.62
C ASP A 67 -13.89 -14.54 13.39
N LYS A 68 -13.66 -15.08 12.18
CA LYS A 68 -12.33 -15.37 11.64
C LYS A 68 -11.87 -14.16 10.85
N VAL A 69 -10.89 -13.44 11.39
CA VAL A 69 -10.45 -12.14 10.91
C VAL A 69 -9.14 -12.24 10.12
N GLY A 70 -9.17 -11.92 8.84
CA GLY A 70 -7.96 -11.81 8.01
C GLY A 70 -7.39 -10.39 8.02
N VAL A 71 -6.10 -10.24 8.33
CA VAL A 71 -5.39 -8.97 8.24
C VAL A 71 -4.43 -9.00 7.06
N PHE A 72 -4.69 -8.14 6.06
CA PHE A 72 -3.79 -8.02 4.91
C PHE A 72 -2.58 -7.16 5.25
N LEU A 73 -1.41 -7.79 5.25
CA LEU A 73 -0.13 -7.17 5.49
C LEU A 73 0.50 -6.67 4.19
N SER A 74 1.03 -5.47 4.22
CA SER A 74 1.80 -4.89 3.10
C SER A 74 3.29 -4.77 3.41
N GLY A 75 3.74 -5.20 4.61
CA GLY A 75 5.08 -4.95 5.13
C GLY A 75 5.32 -3.52 5.61
N GLY A 76 4.32 -2.62 5.44
CA GLY A 76 4.39 -1.24 5.93
C GLY A 76 3.84 -1.08 7.36
N LYS A 77 4.22 0.03 8.01
CA LYS A 77 3.90 0.34 9.41
C LYS A 77 2.41 0.19 9.79
N ASP A 78 1.50 0.61 8.90
CA ASP A 78 0.07 0.68 9.22
C ASP A 78 -0.56 -0.70 9.36
N SER A 79 -0.27 -1.60 8.42
CA SER A 79 -0.78 -2.97 8.45
C SER A 79 -0.12 -3.81 9.55
N SER A 80 1.19 -3.62 9.79
CA SER A 80 1.89 -4.30 10.88
C SER A 80 1.39 -3.85 12.24
N THR A 81 1.18 -2.54 12.43
CA THR A 81 0.57 -2.00 13.67
C THR A 81 -0.85 -2.52 13.88
N LEU A 82 -1.65 -2.61 12.80
CA LEU A 82 -3.00 -3.15 12.88
C LEU A 82 -3.00 -4.60 13.39
N LEU A 83 -2.15 -5.48 12.81
CA LEU A 83 -2.05 -6.87 13.25
C LEU A 83 -1.66 -6.97 14.72
N PHE A 84 -0.61 -6.23 15.11
CA PHE A 84 -0.10 -6.19 16.48
C PHE A 84 -1.18 -5.79 17.49
N VAL A 85 -1.91 -4.69 17.21
CA VAL A 85 -2.95 -4.19 18.10
C VAL A 85 -4.15 -5.12 18.18
N LEU A 86 -4.56 -5.73 17.06
CA LEU A 86 -5.66 -6.71 17.08
C LEU A 86 -5.30 -7.94 17.88
N LYS A 87 -4.10 -8.49 17.75
CA LYS A 87 -3.61 -9.61 18.56
C LYS A 87 -3.60 -9.28 20.05
N LYS A 88 -3.21 -8.05 20.40
CA LYS A 88 -3.15 -7.58 21.79
C LYS A 88 -4.53 -7.33 22.40
N LEU A 89 -5.44 -6.69 21.64
CA LEU A 89 -6.78 -6.33 22.14
C LEU A 89 -7.76 -7.52 22.16
N TYR A 90 -7.55 -8.46 21.27
CA TYR A 90 -8.44 -9.61 21.07
C TYR A 90 -7.63 -10.91 20.99
N PRO A 91 -6.97 -11.35 22.10
CA PRO A 91 -6.06 -12.49 22.11
C PRO A 91 -6.74 -13.80 21.67
N ASP A 92 -8.02 -13.95 21.96
CA ASP A 92 -8.81 -15.16 21.71
C ASP A 92 -9.49 -15.20 20.34
N ILE A 93 -9.36 -14.12 19.53
CA ILE A 93 -9.99 -14.09 18.23
C ILE A 93 -9.21 -14.95 17.23
N ASN A 94 -9.93 -15.64 16.34
CA ASN A 94 -9.29 -16.35 15.23
C ASN A 94 -8.70 -15.36 14.22
N LEU A 95 -7.41 -15.03 14.39
CA LEU A 95 -6.68 -14.04 13.61
C LEU A 95 -5.77 -14.71 12.60
N GLN A 96 -5.92 -14.37 11.33
CA GLN A 96 -5.10 -14.83 10.21
C GLN A 96 -4.37 -13.67 9.56
N ALA A 97 -3.04 -13.68 9.53
CA ALA A 97 -2.25 -12.77 8.73
C ALA A 97 -2.21 -13.22 7.27
N ILE A 98 -2.27 -12.28 6.33
CA ILE A 98 -2.28 -12.56 4.89
C ILE A 98 -1.29 -11.64 4.21
N PHE A 99 -0.33 -12.20 3.49
CA PHE A 99 0.59 -11.45 2.64
C PHE A 99 0.39 -11.84 1.18
N VAL A 100 0.34 -10.84 0.30
CA VAL A 100 0.27 -11.06 -1.15
C VAL A 100 1.60 -10.64 -1.77
N ASN A 101 2.40 -11.63 -2.19
CA ASN A 101 3.55 -11.38 -3.02
C ASN A 101 3.09 -11.04 -4.44
N LEU A 102 3.24 -9.77 -4.81
CA LEU A 102 2.76 -9.23 -6.08
C LEU A 102 3.74 -9.42 -7.25
N GLY A 103 4.87 -10.07 -7.01
CA GLY A 103 5.92 -10.25 -8.01
C GLY A 103 6.63 -8.95 -8.42
N ILE A 104 6.62 -7.92 -7.58
CA ILE A 104 7.41 -6.71 -7.81
C ILE A 104 8.85 -7.04 -7.40
N ARG A 105 9.75 -7.11 -8.39
CA ARG A 105 11.14 -7.54 -8.17
C ARG A 105 11.86 -6.64 -7.18
N TYR A 106 12.73 -7.22 -6.36
CA TYR A 106 13.52 -6.54 -5.31
C TYR A 106 12.70 -5.82 -4.24
N TYR A 107 11.36 -5.91 -4.33
CA TYR A 107 10.44 -5.30 -3.38
C TYR A 107 9.58 -6.33 -2.64
N SER A 108 8.89 -7.20 -3.38
CA SER A 108 7.93 -8.13 -2.79
C SER A 108 8.59 -9.17 -1.89
N ASP A 109 9.75 -9.71 -2.30
CA ASP A 109 10.45 -10.76 -1.56
C ASP A 109 11.03 -10.23 -0.24
N LYS A 110 11.63 -9.03 -0.26
CA LYS A 110 12.13 -8.37 0.96
C LYS A 110 11.00 -8.15 1.98
N LEU A 111 9.80 -7.78 1.52
CA LEU A 111 8.65 -7.60 2.39
C LEU A 111 8.09 -8.93 2.89
N GLU A 112 8.15 -9.98 2.08
CA GLU A 112 7.71 -11.32 2.47
C GLU A 112 8.52 -11.84 3.65
N ASP A 113 9.85 -11.73 3.59
CA ASP A 113 10.75 -12.15 4.68
C ASP A 113 10.50 -11.37 5.97
N LEU A 114 10.32 -10.06 5.87
CA LEU A 114 9.96 -9.23 7.02
C LEU A 114 8.64 -9.69 7.66
N VAL A 115 7.61 -9.92 6.83
CA VAL A 115 6.28 -10.34 7.31
C VAL A 115 6.33 -11.75 7.92
N LYS A 116 7.09 -12.69 7.33
CA LYS A 116 7.30 -14.04 7.90
C LYS A 116 7.87 -13.96 9.32
N ASN A 117 8.95 -13.21 9.49
CA ASN A 117 9.60 -13.05 10.80
C ASN A 117 8.67 -12.36 11.81
N PHE A 118 7.95 -11.32 11.37
CA PHE A 118 7.01 -10.61 12.23
C PHE A 118 5.86 -11.50 12.73
N CYS A 119 5.22 -12.23 11.82
CA CYS A 119 4.12 -13.13 12.18
C CYS A 119 4.57 -14.27 13.06
N LYS A 120 5.77 -14.83 12.83
CA LYS A 120 6.38 -15.86 13.68
C LYS A 120 6.57 -15.34 15.11
N ASN A 121 7.14 -14.15 15.29
CA ASN A 121 7.39 -13.55 16.60
C ASN A 121 6.08 -13.17 17.32
N LEU A 122 5.01 -12.87 16.57
CA LEU A 122 3.70 -12.51 17.13
C LEU A 122 2.80 -13.73 17.35
N GLU A 123 3.25 -14.92 16.95
CA GLU A 123 2.49 -16.17 17.01
C GLU A 123 1.10 -16.05 16.33
N VAL A 124 1.10 -15.45 15.11
CA VAL A 124 -0.08 -15.34 14.26
C VAL A 124 0.13 -16.17 12.99
N PRO A 125 -0.79 -17.07 12.64
CA PRO A 125 -0.72 -17.84 11.40
C PRO A 125 -0.63 -16.91 10.18
N LEU A 126 0.30 -17.18 9.26
CA LEU A 126 0.53 -16.41 8.04
C LEU A 126 0.17 -17.23 6.81
N PHE A 127 -0.70 -16.68 5.96
CA PHE A 127 -0.98 -17.18 4.62
C PHE A 127 -0.28 -16.29 3.60
N ILE A 128 0.50 -16.89 2.70
CA ILE A 128 1.22 -16.20 1.62
C ILE A 128 0.58 -16.57 0.28
N TYR A 129 0.14 -15.57 -0.46
CA TYR A 129 -0.36 -15.71 -1.81
C TYR A 129 0.67 -15.18 -2.81
N ASN A 130 1.33 -16.07 -3.54
CA ASN A 130 2.30 -15.71 -4.56
C ASN A 130 1.57 -15.49 -5.90
N LEU A 131 1.43 -14.23 -6.33
CA LEU A 131 0.71 -13.86 -7.55
C LEU A 131 1.34 -14.46 -8.81
N PRO A 132 2.68 -14.38 -9.05
CA PRO A 132 3.33 -15.04 -10.17
C PRO A 132 3.06 -16.53 -10.28
N GLU A 133 3.13 -17.25 -9.19
CA GLU A 133 2.93 -18.71 -9.15
C GLU A 133 1.47 -19.11 -9.34
N LYS A 134 0.56 -18.38 -8.71
CA LYS A 134 -0.88 -18.71 -8.68
C LYS A 134 -1.65 -18.21 -9.90
N GLU A 135 -1.22 -17.09 -10.49
CA GLU A 135 -1.97 -16.40 -11.56
C GLU A 135 -1.14 -16.20 -12.85
N GLY A 136 0.15 -16.56 -12.86
CA GLY A 136 1.01 -16.52 -14.04
C GLY A 136 1.45 -15.13 -14.52
N TYR A 137 1.25 -14.07 -13.71
CA TYR A 137 1.67 -12.70 -14.03
C TYR A 137 2.15 -11.94 -12.80
N ARG A 138 2.87 -10.86 -13.05
CA ARG A 138 3.42 -9.94 -12.03
C ARG A 138 2.82 -8.55 -12.18
N ILE A 139 2.84 -7.76 -11.11
CA ILE A 139 2.49 -6.34 -11.21
C ILE A 139 3.47 -5.59 -12.10
N ASP A 140 4.73 -6.00 -12.14
CA ASP A 140 5.75 -5.44 -13.04
C ASP A 140 5.35 -5.54 -14.52
N ASP A 141 4.61 -6.57 -14.91
CA ASP A 141 4.24 -6.81 -16.30
C ASP A 141 3.35 -5.71 -16.88
N PHE A 142 2.66 -4.95 -16.04
CA PHE A 142 1.85 -3.81 -16.49
C PHE A 142 2.66 -2.66 -17.08
N ILE A 143 3.99 -2.65 -16.92
CA ILE A 143 4.87 -1.68 -17.58
C ILE A 143 4.85 -1.82 -19.12
N PHE A 144 4.47 -2.98 -19.63
CA PHE A 144 4.35 -3.27 -21.07
C PHE A 144 2.98 -2.89 -21.66
N THR A 145 2.05 -2.44 -20.83
CA THR A 145 0.70 -2.04 -21.23
C THR A 145 0.55 -0.51 -21.23
N TYR A 146 -0.61 -0.01 -21.64
CA TYR A 146 -0.93 1.41 -21.47
C TYR A 146 -1.05 1.86 -20.01
N PHE A 147 -1.05 0.90 -19.04
CA PHE A 147 -0.97 1.20 -17.62
C PHE A 147 0.44 1.54 -17.11
N LYS A 148 1.47 1.56 -17.95
CA LYS A 148 2.86 1.83 -17.54
C LYS A 148 3.03 3.09 -16.66
N ASP A 149 2.23 4.13 -16.90
CA ASP A 149 2.21 5.37 -16.11
C ASP A 149 1.20 5.33 -14.95
N LYS A 150 0.44 4.23 -14.81
CA LYS A 150 -0.61 4.03 -13.80
C LYS A 150 -0.61 2.61 -13.24
N VAL A 151 0.56 2.02 -13.07
CA VAL A 151 0.71 0.63 -12.53
C VAL A 151 0.01 0.48 -11.19
N CYS A 152 0.03 1.52 -10.34
CA CYS A 152 -0.69 1.51 -9.06
C CYS A 152 -2.21 1.31 -9.23
N SER A 153 -2.81 1.80 -10.32
CA SER A 153 -4.24 1.57 -10.61
C SER A 153 -4.53 0.10 -10.93
N ALA A 154 -3.65 -0.55 -11.72
CA ALA A 154 -3.75 -1.97 -12.01
C ALA A 154 -3.55 -2.81 -10.74
N CYS A 155 -2.50 -2.52 -9.98
CA CYS A 155 -2.21 -3.16 -8.70
C CYS A 155 -3.39 -3.06 -7.71
N GLY A 156 -4.01 -1.89 -7.60
CA GLY A 156 -5.18 -1.69 -6.73
C GLY A 156 -6.39 -2.52 -7.14
N ALA A 157 -6.64 -2.70 -8.44
CA ALA A 157 -7.74 -3.54 -8.94
C ALA A 157 -7.47 -5.02 -8.64
N ILE A 158 -6.22 -5.48 -8.85
CA ILE A 158 -5.80 -6.86 -8.56
C ILE A 158 -5.87 -7.14 -7.06
N LYS A 159 -5.35 -6.26 -6.20
CA LYS A 159 -5.44 -6.42 -4.75
C LYS A 159 -6.89 -6.57 -4.27
N ARG A 160 -7.82 -5.75 -4.77
CA ARG A 160 -9.24 -5.85 -4.38
C ARG A 160 -9.86 -7.20 -4.75
N TYR A 161 -9.53 -7.72 -5.92
CA TYR A 161 -9.92 -9.07 -6.33
C TYR A 161 -9.32 -10.13 -5.41
N LEU A 162 -8.00 -10.08 -5.18
CA LEU A 162 -7.31 -11.06 -4.35
C LEU A 162 -7.80 -11.05 -2.90
N PHE A 163 -8.16 -9.90 -2.37
CA PHE A 163 -8.74 -9.81 -1.02
C PHE A 163 -10.04 -10.63 -0.92
N SER A 164 -10.90 -10.54 -1.92
CA SER A 164 -12.13 -11.33 -1.95
C SER A 164 -11.85 -12.83 -2.20
N LYS A 165 -10.97 -13.15 -3.15
CA LYS A 165 -10.58 -14.52 -3.49
C LYS A 165 -9.97 -15.26 -2.29
N ILE A 166 -8.95 -14.66 -1.68
CA ILE A 166 -8.24 -15.24 -0.53
C ILE A 166 -9.17 -15.37 0.68
N ALA A 167 -10.04 -14.40 0.89
CA ALA A 167 -10.98 -14.48 2.00
C ALA A 167 -11.97 -15.64 1.87
N LYS A 168 -12.41 -15.97 0.66
CA LYS A 168 -13.22 -17.16 0.39
C LYS A 168 -12.42 -18.44 0.60
N GLU A 169 -11.18 -18.50 0.05
CA GLU A 169 -10.28 -19.65 0.17
C GLU A 169 -9.98 -19.99 1.63
N LEU A 170 -9.83 -18.97 2.47
CA LEU A 170 -9.54 -19.11 3.90
C LEU A 170 -10.80 -19.11 4.79
N GLU A 171 -12.00 -19.08 4.21
CA GLU A 171 -13.27 -19.04 4.94
C GLU A 171 -13.31 -17.92 6.01
N LEU A 172 -12.85 -16.72 5.64
CA LEU A 172 -12.86 -15.57 6.55
C LEU A 172 -14.25 -14.94 6.63
N ASN A 173 -14.62 -14.46 7.82
CA ASN A 173 -15.83 -13.67 8.02
C ASN A 173 -15.55 -12.17 7.81
N VAL A 174 -14.33 -11.73 8.15
CA VAL A 174 -13.95 -10.33 8.19
C VAL A 174 -12.56 -10.14 7.58
N ILE A 175 -12.41 -9.10 6.78
CA ILE A 175 -11.11 -8.60 6.31
C ILE A 175 -10.83 -7.25 6.97
N ALA A 176 -9.68 -7.13 7.64
CA ALA A 176 -9.18 -5.90 8.21
C ALA A 176 -8.03 -5.33 7.38
N THR A 177 -8.06 -4.01 7.12
CA THR A 177 -7.03 -3.29 6.37
C THR A 177 -6.48 -2.10 7.15
N GLY A 178 -5.21 -1.79 6.97
CA GLY A 178 -4.50 -0.71 7.66
C GLY A 178 -4.82 0.71 7.19
N HIS A 179 -5.94 0.94 6.49
CA HIS A 179 -6.34 2.30 6.09
C HIS A 179 -6.69 3.14 7.31
N HIS A 180 -6.09 4.32 7.37
CA HIS A 180 -6.17 5.23 8.53
C HIS A 180 -6.84 6.57 8.18
N LEU A 181 -6.93 7.46 9.17
CA LEU A 181 -7.61 8.76 9.07
C LEU A 181 -7.11 9.57 7.86
N ASP A 182 -5.79 9.72 7.72
CA ASP A 182 -5.18 10.56 6.68
C ASP A 182 -5.49 10.04 5.27
N ASP A 183 -5.42 8.72 5.06
CA ASP A 183 -5.79 8.11 3.78
C ASP A 183 -7.27 8.34 3.47
N THR A 184 -8.11 8.13 4.47
CA THR A 184 -9.56 8.25 4.31
C THR A 184 -9.96 9.65 3.91
N VAL A 185 -9.48 10.67 4.64
CA VAL A 185 -9.84 12.07 4.37
C VAL A 185 -9.25 12.55 3.04
N SER A 186 -8.02 12.17 2.71
CA SER A 186 -7.39 12.56 1.44
C SER A 186 -8.08 11.95 0.23
N VAL A 187 -8.53 10.69 0.34
CA VAL A 187 -9.31 10.04 -0.73
C VAL A 187 -10.71 10.65 -0.84
N MET A 188 -11.38 10.92 0.28
CA MET A 188 -12.69 11.59 0.29
C MET A 188 -12.64 12.96 -0.39
N LEU A 189 -11.63 13.78 -0.07
CA LEU A 189 -11.44 15.09 -0.72
C LEU A 189 -11.12 14.93 -2.21
N ASN A 190 -10.29 13.96 -2.59
CA ASN A 190 -10.00 13.71 -3.99
C ASN A 190 -11.27 13.34 -4.79
N LEU A 191 -12.11 12.46 -4.25
CA LEU A 191 -13.37 12.08 -4.87
C LEU A 191 -14.38 13.26 -4.90
N PHE A 192 -14.39 14.08 -3.86
CA PHE A 192 -15.20 15.30 -3.80
C PHE A 192 -14.83 16.27 -4.93
N PHE A 193 -13.53 16.52 -5.14
CA PHE A 193 -13.05 17.36 -6.24
C PHE A 193 -13.34 16.78 -7.63
N GLN A 194 -13.51 15.48 -7.74
CA GLN A 194 -13.88 14.80 -8.97
C GLN A 194 -15.41 14.69 -9.17
N GLY A 195 -16.21 15.09 -8.19
CA GLY A 195 -17.67 14.92 -8.22
C GLY A 195 -18.13 13.46 -8.04
N ASP A 196 -17.23 12.55 -7.63
CA ASP A 196 -17.57 11.13 -7.38
C ASP A 196 -18.15 10.95 -5.98
N PHE A 197 -19.39 11.38 -5.82
CA PHE A 197 -20.10 11.30 -4.54
C PHE A 197 -20.44 9.84 -4.15
N LEU A 198 -20.76 8.99 -5.11
CA LEU A 198 -21.01 7.56 -4.83
C LEU A 198 -19.76 6.86 -4.34
N GLY A 199 -18.59 7.22 -4.88
CA GLY A 199 -17.29 6.79 -4.36
C GLY A 199 -17.07 7.20 -2.90
N ILE A 200 -17.45 8.43 -2.52
CA ILE A 200 -17.36 8.90 -1.12
C ILE A 200 -18.25 8.04 -0.21
N ALA A 201 -19.49 7.73 -0.62
CA ALA A 201 -20.42 6.93 0.19
C ALA A 201 -19.90 5.51 0.48
N LYS A 202 -19.00 4.97 -0.35
CA LYS A 202 -18.35 3.67 -0.19
C LYS A 202 -17.14 3.70 0.78
N LEU A 203 -16.64 4.88 1.17
CA LEU A 203 -15.49 5.02 2.06
C LEU A 203 -15.87 4.93 3.54
N GLN A 204 -16.66 3.94 3.92
CA GLN A 204 -17.08 3.72 5.31
C GLN A 204 -16.03 2.89 6.09
N PRO A 205 -16.04 3.01 7.43
CA PRO A 205 -15.13 2.25 8.31
C PRO A 205 -15.45 0.75 8.36
N SER A 206 -16.70 0.38 8.12
CA SER A 206 -17.18 -1.00 8.06
C SER A 206 -18.12 -1.14 6.89
N LEU A 207 -17.80 -2.06 5.97
CA LEU A 207 -18.59 -2.37 4.79
C LEU A 207 -19.14 -3.80 4.96
N PRO A 208 -20.45 -3.97 5.12
CA PRO A 208 -21.06 -5.30 5.16
C PRO A 208 -20.95 -5.99 3.79
N PRO A 209 -21.09 -7.31 3.73
CA PRO A 209 -21.18 -8.01 2.47
C PRO A 209 -22.47 -7.57 1.72
N LEU A 210 -22.34 -7.28 0.42
CA LEU A 210 -23.45 -6.92 -0.44
C LEU A 210 -24.09 -8.16 -1.12
N PHE A 211 -23.33 -9.25 -1.18
CA PHE A 211 -23.76 -10.53 -1.78
C PHE A 211 -23.35 -11.68 -0.87
N PRO A 212 -24.06 -12.84 -0.92
CA PRO A 212 -23.83 -13.98 -0.02
C PRO A 212 -22.39 -14.49 0.05
N ASN A 213 -21.63 -14.31 -1.03
CA ASN A 213 -20.24 -14.79 -1.14
C ASN A 213 -19.19 -13.73 -0.82
N GLN A 214 -19.57 -12.60 -0.24
CA GLN A 214 -18.65 -11.56 0.19
C GLN A 214 -18.37 -11.64 1.68
N VAL A 215 -17.23 -11.07 2.06
CA VAL A 215 -16.83 -10.90 3.46
C VAL A 215 -16.91 -9.43 3.87
N LYS A 216 -17.17 -9.21 5.13
CA LYS A 216 -17.17 -7.89 5.75
C LYS A 216 -15.78 -7.26 5.68
N LYS A 217 -15.68 -6.01 5.28
CA LYS A 217 -14.41 -5.26 5.21
C LYS A 217 -14.39 -4.18 6.28
N ILE A 218 -13.34 -4.14 7.09
CA ILE A 218 -13.21 -3.19 8.19
C ILE A 218 -11.90 -2.40 8.14
N LYS A 219 -11.92 -1.21 8.73
CA LYS A 219 -10.78 -0.31 8.85
C LYS A 219 -10.62 0.13 10.31
N PRO A 220 -10.01 -0.69 11.18
CA PRO A 220 -9.91 -0.36 12.61
C PRO A 220 -9.12 0.94 12.88
N LEU A 221 -8.17 1.31 12.00
CA LEU A 221 -7.39 2.54 12.08
C LEU A 221 -8.09 3.78 11.51
N TYR A 222 -9.36 3.68 11.11
CA TYR A 222 -10.13 4.72 10.40
C TYR A 222 -10.12 6.11 11.06
N THR A 223 -10.07 6.15 12.39
CA THR A 223 -10.04 7.40 13.18
C THR A 223 -8.65 7.74 13.73
N THR A 224 -7.63 6.99 13.36
CA THR A 224 -6.28 7.11 13.92
C THR A 224 -5.37 7.85 12.92
N PRO A 225 -4.70 8.95 13.32
CA PRO A 225 -3.76 9.67 12.46
C PRO A 225 -2.51 8.83 12.15
N GLU A 226 -1.97 9.00 10.95
CA GLU A 226 -0.76 8.32 10.49
C GLU A 226 0.44 8.54 11.43
N LYS A 227 0.61 9.76 11.91
CA LYS A 227 1.69 10.13 12.83
C LYS A 227 1.62 9.36 14.16
N GLU A 228 0.41 9.12 14.67
CA GLU A 228 0.23 8.34 15.90
C GLU A 228 0.48 6.85 15.68
N ILE A 229 0.15 6.32 14.49
CA ILE A 229 0.48 4.94 14.12
C ILE A 229 2.00 4.75 14.07
N LEU A 230 2.73 5.69 13.45
CA LEU A 230 4.19 5.67 13.40
C LEU A 230 4.80 5.67 14.80
N TYR A 231 4.32 6.54 15.69
CA TYR A 231 4.81 6.64 17.06
C TYR A 231 4.55 5.35 17.84
N TYR A 232 3.36 4.76 17.70
CA TYR A 232 3.04 3.49 18.34
C TYR A 232 3.92 2.36 17.82
N ALA A 233 4.13 2.28 16.49
CA ALA A 233 4.97 1.27 15.87
C ALA A 233 6.41 1.34 16.41
N ILE A 234 6.99 2.55 16.48
CA ILE A 234 8.35 2.76 16.97
C ILE A 234 8.45 2.42 18.47
N LEU A 235 7.51 2.87 19.31
CA LEU A 235 7.51 2.61 20.75
C LEU A 235 7.41 1.11 21.09
N ASN A 236 6.76 0.34 20.26
CA ASN A 236 6.55 -1.09 20.46
C ASN A 236 7.44 -1.96 19.57
N GLU A 237 8.45 -1.36 18.91
CA GLU A 237 9.44 -2.05 18.09
C GLU A 237 8.81 -2.93 16.99
N ILE A 238 7.65 -2.50 16.48
CA ILE A 238 6.94 -3.21 15.41
C ILE A 238 7.76 -3.08 14.13
N PRO A 239 8.16 -4.20 13.49
CA PRO A 239 8.96 -4.14 12.28
C PRO A 239 8.13 -3.67 11.09
N PHE A 240 8.71 -2.77 10.30
CA PHE A 240 8.14 -2.31 9.02
C PHE A 240 9.24 -1.76 8.12
N GLU A 241 8.97 -1.80 6.82
CA GLU A 241 9.87 -1.21 5.83
C GLU A 241 9.33 0.12 5.30
N ASN A 242 10.26 1.04 5.08
CA ASN A 242 9.98 2.38 4.57
C ASN A 242 10.43 2.59 3.11
N PHE A 243 11.01 1.58 2.46
CA PHE A 243 11.38 1.72 1.07
C PHE A 243 10.15 1.76 0.16
N LYS A 244 10.22 2.65 -0.83
CA LYS A 244 9.09 2.90 -1.72
C LYS A 244 8.99 1.82 -2.78
N CYS A 245 7.76 1.39 -3.06
CA CYS A 245 7.49 0.54 -4.21
C CYS A 245 8.05 1.20 -5.50
N PRO A 246 8.75 0.46 -6.39
CA PRO A 246 9.29 0.99 -7.65
C PRO A 246 8.23 1.63 -8.57
N HIS A 247 6.98 1.20 -8.43
CA HIS A 247 5.85 1.73 -9.19
C HIS A 247 5.08 2.84 -8.46
N ALA A 248 5.52 3.26 -7.26
CA ALA A 248 4.80 4.26 -6.49
C ALA A 248 4.75 5.61 -7.25
N ASP A 249 3.56 5.95 -7.71
CA ASP A 249 3.29 7.21 -8.39
C ASP A 249 2.82 8.28 -7.40
N VAL A 250 3.02 9.55 -7.77
CA VAL A 250 2.44 10.67 -7.03
C VAL A 250 0.98 10.81 -7.45
N THR A 251 0.09 10.24 -6.66
CA THR A 251 -1.36 10.33 -6.91
C THR A 251 -1.93 11.68 -6.42
N PRO A 252 -3.07 12.16 -6.98
CA PRO A 252 -3.74 13.35 -6.46
C PRO A 252 -4.07 13.27 -4.97
N SER A 253 -4.55 12.13 -4.49
CA SER A 253 -4.83 11.92 -3.06
C SER A 253 -3.58 12.03 -2.18
N LYS A 254 -2.40 11.67 -2.69
CA LYS A 254 -1.13 11.86 -1.97
C LYS A 254 -0.76 13.34 -1.83
N LYS A 255 -0.95 14.14 -2.88
CA LYS A 255 -0.77 15.59 -2.82
C LYS A 255 -1.73 16.25 -1.83
N ILE A 256 -2.99 15.79 -1.80
CA ILE A 256 -3.99 16.26 -0.83
C ILE A 256 -3.57 15.88 0.59
N LYS A 257 -3.04 14.67 0.80
CA LYS A 257 -2.53 14.22 2.10
C LYS A 257 -1.38 15.11 2.60
N GLU A 258 -0.45 15.47 1.73
CA GLU A 258 0.64 16.40 2.04
C GLU A 258 0.12 17.81 2.41
N LEU A 259 -0.88 18.31 1.67
CA LEU A 259 -1.54 19.58 2.00
C LEU A 259 -2.25 19.53 3.36
N LEU A 260 -3.01 18.48 3.63
CA LEU A 260 -3.68 18.28 4.92
C LEU A 260 -2.70 18.18 6.08
N THR A 261 -1.52 17.62 5.86
CA THR A 261 -0.48 17.56 6.89
C THR A 261 0.05 18.96 7.24
N LYS A 262 0.18 19.85 6.24
CA LYS A 262 0.55 21.26 6.50
C LYS A 262 -0.54 22.02 7.23
N LEU A 263 -1.80 21.83 6.85
CA LEU A 263 -2.95 22.45 7.53
C LEU A 263 -3.12 21.96 8.99
N GLU A 264 -2.69 20.74 9.29
CA GLU A 264 -2.71 20.17 10.64
C GLU A 264 -1.76 20.92 11.60
N ASP A 265 -0.70 21.54 11.10
CA ASP A 265 0.20 22.36 11.93
C ASP A 265 -0.54 23.58 12.50
N GLU A 266 -1.47 24.16 11.75
CA GLU A 266 -2.31 25.29 12.16
C GLU A 266 -3.56 24.81 12.92
N ASN A 267 -4.24 23.77 12.41
CA ASN A 267 -5.43 23.20 13.03
C ASN A 267 -5.32 21.67 13.16
N ARG A 268 -4.86 21.21 14.31
CA ARG A 268 -4.66 19.77 14.61
C ARG A 268 -5.93 18.92 14.54
N GLN A 269 -7.11 19.55 14.54
CA GLN A 269 -8.39 18.85 14.45
C GLN A 269 -8.94 18.80 13.03
N ILE A 270 -8.28 19.40 12.04
CA ILE A 270 -8.80 19.55 10.69
C ILE A 270 -9.21 18.22 10.06
N LYS A 271 -8.40 17.18 10.20
CA LYS A 271 -8.69 15.85 9.64
C LYS A 271 -9.91 15.20 10.30
N TYR A 272 -10.06 15.37 11.63
CA TYR A 272 -11.22 14.88 12.38
C TYR A 272 -12.50 15.65 12.03
N GLN A 273 -12.39 16.96 11.87
CA GLN A 273 -13.51 17.82 11.46
C GLN A 273 -14.00 17.40 10.08
N LEU A 274 -13.09 17.26 9.11
CA LEU A 274 -13.42 16.79 7.78
C LEU A 274 -14.07 15.42 7.82
N LEU A 275 -13.48 14.43 8.51
CA LEU A 275 -14.04 13.10 8.64
C LEU A 275 -15.45 13.15 9.25
N SER A 276 -15.65 13.96 10.30
CA SER A 276 -16.96 14.13 10.94
C SER A 276 -18.00 14.71 10.01
N VAL A 277 -17.65 15.73 9.22
CA VAL A 277 -18.56 16.34 8.21
C VAL A 277 -18.92 15.31 7.14
N PHE A 278 -17.95 14.59 6.60
CA PHE A 278 -18.20 13.55 5.61
C PHE A 278 -19.15 12.47 6.13
N ILE A 279 -18.88 11.92 7.33
CA ILE A 279 -19.70 10.83 7.88
C ILE A 279 -21.09 11.30 8.30
N LYS A 280 -21.18 12.43 9.01
CA LYS A 280 -22.43 12.86 9.66
C LYS A 280 -23.34 13.68 8.75
N LYS A 281 -22.79 14.32 7.72
CA LYS A 281 -23.54 15.25 6.85
C LYS A 281 -23.54 14.78 5.39
N LEU A 282 -22.36 14.65 4.79
CA LEU A 282 -22.27 14.42 3.35
C LEU A 282 -22.73 13.02 2.93
N ILE A 283 -22.28 11.95 3.59
CA ILE A 283 -22.67 10.58 3.25
C ILE A 283 -24.19 10.36 3.38
N PRO A 284 -24.88 10.81 4.45
CA PRO A 284 -26.35 10.73 4.50
C PRO A 284 -27.03 11.46 3.36
N LEU A 285 -26.59 12.70 3.01
CA LEU A 285 -27.11 13.46 1.88
C LEU A 285 -26.92 12.73 0.54
N ILE A 286 -25.75 12.13 0.33
CA ILE A 286 -25.49 11.35 -0.87
C ILE A 286 -26.47 10.17 -0.95
N LYS A 287 -26.59 9.40 0.13
CA LYS A 287 -27.48 8.23 0.17
C LYS A 287 -28.95 8.54 -0.05
N SER A 288 -29.42 9.73 0.36
CA SER A 288 -30.81 10.15 0.15
C SER A 288 -31.07 10.67 -1.26
N ASN A 289 -30.08 11.22 -1.96
CA ASN A 289 -30.29 11.91 -3.24
C ASN A 289 -29.73 11.17 -4.47
N TYR A 290 -28.84 10.19 -4.27
CA TYR A 290 -28.24 9.43 -5.36
C TYR A 290 -28.72 7.99 -5.35
N LYS A 291 -29.16 7.50 -6.52
CA LYS A 291 -29.50 6.08 -6.70
C LYS A 291 -28.24 5.23 -6.54
N GLU A 292 -28.37 4.10 -5.87
CA GLU A 292 -27.29 3.12 -5.79
C GLU A 292 -26.92 2.60 -7.19
N GLU A 293 -25.62 2.37 -7.41
CA GLU A 293 -25.16 1.73 -8.65
C GLU A 293 -25.75 0.32 -8.77
N VAL A 294 -26.18 -0.01 -9.98
CA VAL A 294 -26.57 -1.38 -10.30
C VAL A 294 -25.31 -2.23 -10.33
N LEU A 295 -25.19 -3.12 -9.35
CA LEU A 295 -24.08 -4.04 -9.26
C LEU A 295 -24.45 -5.37 -9.89
N SER A 296 -23.48 -5.98 -10.59
CA SER A 296 -23.60 -7.31 -11.19
C SER A 296 -22.36 -8.15 -10.87
N LEU A 297 -22.43 -9.43 -11.16
CA LEU A 297 -21.26 -10.30 -11.08
C LEU A 297 -20.50 -10.26 -12.42
N CYS A 298 -19.17 -10.22 -12.33
CA CYS A 298 -18.31 -10.30 -13.50
C CYS A 298 -18.45 -11.66 -14.18
N ILE A 299 -18.76 -11.66 -15.46
CA ILE A 299 -18.96 -12.90 -16.25
C ILE A 299 -17.68 -13.75 -16.38
N LYS A 300 -16.49 -13.16 -16.13
CA LYS A 300 -15.21 -13.87 -16.23
C LYS A 300 -14.71 -14.42 -14.88
N CYS A 301 -14.91 -13.73 -13.77
CA CYS A 301 -14.33 -14.13 -12.48
C CYS A 301 -15.32 -14.17 -11.31
N GLY A 302 -16.59 -13.82 -11.53
CA GLY A 302 -17.64 -13.84 -10.48
C GLY A 302 -17.52 -12.72 -9.43
N GLU A 303 -16.55 -11.79 -9.55
CA GLU A 303 -16.44 -10.66 -8.64
C GLU A 303 -17.42 -9.54 -9.01
N ILE A 304 -17.73 -8.68 -8.02
CA ILE A 304 -18.68 -7.58 -8.22
C ILE A 304 -18.11 -6.51 -9.15
N THR A 305 -18.97 -6.05 -10.03
CA THR A 305 -18.69 -4.94 -10.95
C THR A 305 -19.91 -4.06 -11.14
N SER A 306 -19.69 -2.75 -11.34
CA SER A 306 -20.70 -1.80 -11.83
C SER A 306 -20.56 -1.53 -13.33
N SER A 307 -19.68 -2.26 -14.02
CA SER A 307 -19.44 -2.08 -15.45
C SER A 307 -20.62 -2.60 -16.28
N GLN A 308 -21.08 -1.83 -17.26
CA GLN A 308 -22.21 -2.19 -18.11
C GLN A 308 -21.99 -3.50 -18.89
N ASP A 309 -20.78 -3.75 -19.33
CA ASP A 309 -20.38 -4.99 -20.04
C ASP A 309 -20.17 -6.19 -19.09
N LYS A 310 -20.48 -6.02 -17.80
CA LYS A 310 -20.30 -7.04 -16.75
C LYS A 310 -18.90 -7.65 -16.69
N ILE A 311 -17.87 -6.93 -17.12
CA ILE A 311 -16.47 -7.33 -16.96
C ILE A 311 -15.79 -6.42 -15.95
N CYS A 312 -15.26 -6.98 -14.86
CA CYS A 312 -14.63 -6.19 -13.82
C CYS A 312 -13.29 -5.58 -14.28
N SER A 313 -12.87 -4.52 -13.60
CA SER A 313 -11.65 -3.80 -13.93
C SER A 313 -10.36 -4.65 -13.83
N ARG A 314 -10.35 -5.71 -13.02
CA ARG A 314 -9.24 -6.68 -12.97
C ARG A 314 -9.19 -7.50 -14.27
N CYS A 315 -10.31 -8.11 -14.68
CA CYS A 315 -10.33 -8.94 -15.87
C CYS A 315 -9.96 -8.15 -17.13
N LYS A 316 -10.49 -6.93 -17.31
CA LYS A 316 -10.08 -6.05 -18.42
C LYS A 316 -8.57 -5.78 -18.46
N ARG A 317 -7.91 -5.70 -17.29
CA ARG A 317 -6.46 -5.47 -17.22
C ARG A 317 -5.66 -6.72 -17.54
N ILE A 318 -6.12 -7.87 -17.09
CA ILE A 318 -5.43 -9.15 -17.39
C ILE A 318 -5.45 -9.44 -18.88
N GLU A 319 -6.57 -9.23 -19.57
CA GLU A 319 -6.64 -9.38 -21.04
C GLU A 319 -5.58 -8.58 -21.81
N LEU A 320 -5.12 -7.47 -21.24
CA LEU A 320 -4.03 -6.70 -21.85
C LEU A 320 -2.68 -7.40 -21.69
N LEU A 321 -2.46 -8.11 -20.59
CA LEU A 321 -1.23 -8.86 -20.37
C LEU A 321 -1.17 -10.11 -21.25
N GLU A 322 -2.31 -10.74 -21.53
CA GLU A 322 -2.41 -11.91 -22.41
C GLU A 322 -2.01 -11.60 -23.86
N LYS A 323 -2.11 -10.33 -24.27
CA LYS A 323 -1.75 -9.87 -25.62
C LYS A 323 -0.27 -9.52 -25.79
N ILE A 324 0.54 -9.70 -24.75
CA ILE A 324 1.95 -9.32 -24.74
C ILE A 324 2.81 -10.59 -24.73
N ASP A 325 3.50 -10.83 -25.82
CA ASP A 325 4.33 -12.03 -25.99
C ASP A 325 5.60 -11.97 -25.15
N ASN A 326 6.26 -10.82 -25.07
CA ASN A 326 7.53 -10.65 -24.35
C ASN A 326 7.41 -9.62 -23.22
N LYS A 327 7.53 -10.12 -21.97
CA LYS A 327 7.47 -9.31 -20.72
C LYS A 327 8.84 -9.26 -20.02
N THR A 328 9.93 -9.36 -20.76
CA THR A 328 11.28 -9.40 -20.21
C THR A 328 11.74 -8.00 -19.79
N LEU A 329 12.12 -7.87 -18.54
CA LEU A 329 12.75 -6.66 -17.94
C LEU A 329 14.19 -6.89 -17.55
N GLU A 330 14.56 -8.14 -17.28
CA GLU A 330 15.88 -8.53 -16.83
C GLU A 330 16.35 -9.78 -17.58
N LEU A 331 17.63 -9.84 -17.83
CA LEU A 331 18.32 -10.95 -18.49
C LEU A 331 19.50 -11.40 -17.63
N THR A 332 19.77 -12.69 -17.58
CA THR A 332 21.08 -13.18 -17.16
C THR A 332 22.12 -12.82 -18.22
N LYS A 333 23.40 -13.05 -17.94
CA LYS A 333 24.46 -12.80 -18.92
C LYS A 333 24.30 -13.70 -20.13
N GLU A 334 23.98 -14.97 -19.93
CA GLU A 334 23.75 -15.95 -20.99
C GLU A 334 22.54 -15.59 -21.85
N GLU A 335 21.42 -15.24 -21.22
CA GLU A 335 20.21 -14.78 -21.92
C GLU A 335 20.48 -13.51 -22.72
N PHE A 336 21.31 -12.58 -22.23
CA PHE A 336 21.71 -11.38 -22.97
C PHE A 336 22.53 -11.74 -24.21
N GLU A 337 23.55 -12.60 -24.07
CA GLU A 337 24.38 -13.05 -25.19
C GLU A 337 23.55 -13.71 -26.30
N ASP A 338 22.56 -14.50 -25.94
CA ASP A 338 21.62 -15.09 -26.90
C ASP A 338 20.66 -14.07 -27.51
N TYR A 339 20.16 -13.14 -26.70
CA TYR A 339 19.21 -12.14 -27.14
C TYR A 339 19.81 -11.21 -28.21
N ILE A 340 21.08 -10.77 -28.04
CA ILE A 340 21.76 -9.84 -28.96
C ILE A 340 22.09 -10.50 -30.33
N LYS A 341 22.26 -11.81 -30.40
CA LYS A 341 22.49 -12.52 -31.68
C LYS A 341 21.40 -12.22 -32.70
N ASN A 342 20.18 -11.99 -32.26
CA ASN A 342 19.01 -11.74 -33.11
C ASN A 342 18.76 -10.24 -33.37
N LEU A 343 19.59 -9.33 -32.87
CA LEU A 343 19.33 -7.86 -32.91
C LEU A 343 20.11 -7.12 -34.01
N ASN A 344 20.90 -7.80 -34.84
CA ASN A 344 21.63 -7.22 -35.99
C ASN A 344 22.27 -5.85 -35.66
N SER A 345 23.01 -5.74 -34.56
CA SER A 345 23.68 -4.51 -34.06
C SER A 345 22.74 -3.35 -33.65
N ASN A 346 21.42 -3.57 -33.60
CA ASN A 346 20.46 -2.54 -33.16
C ASN A 346 20.30 -2.49 -31.63
N TRP A 347 21.41 -2.47 -30.91
CA TRP A 347 21.44 -2.41 -29.45
C TRP A 347 22.59 -1.58 -28.92
N VAL A 348 22.53 -1.23 -27.63
CA VAL A 348 23.58 -0.54 -26.89
C VAL A 348 23.64 -1.08 -25.49
N LEU A 349 24.86 -1.29 -25.00
CA LEU A 349 25.14 -1.63 -23.61
C LEU A 349 25.61 -0.38 -22.88
N ILE A 350 24.98 -0.06 -21.76
CA ILE A 350 25.31 1.13 -20.94
C ILE A 350 25.69 0.67 -19.54
N ASP A 351 26.93 0.94 -19.18
CA ASP A 351 27.41 0.75 -17.80
C ASP A 351 26.98 1.95 -16.94
N LEU A 352 26.22 1.66 -15.91
CA LEU A 352 25.69 2.65 -14.95
C LEU A 352 26.53 2.76 -13.67
N LYS A 353 27.56 1.93 -13.46
CA LYS A 353 28.33 1.88 -12.19
C LYS A 353 28.80 3.26 -11.72
N ASN A 354 29.17 4.16 -12.66
CA ASN A 354 29.58 5.52 -12.35
C ASN A 354 28.52 6.59 -12.70
N ARG A 355 27.27 6.17 -12.97
CA ARG A 355 26.19 7.04 -13.46
C ARG A 355 24.86 6.81 -12.73
N GLU A 356 24.90 6.17 -11.58
CA GLU A 356 23.69 5.82 -10.80
C GLU A 356 22.91 7.05 -10.33
N ASN A 357 23.58 8.20 -10.19
CA ASN A 357 22.94 9.50 -9.92
C ASN A 357 21.89 9.88 -10.97
N LEU A 358 22.01 9.39 -12.21
CA LEU A 358 21.00 9.60 -13.25
C LEU A 358 19.62 9.05 -12.87
N LEU A 359 19.55 8.08 -11.96
CA LEU A 359 18.28 7.56 -11.46
C LEU A 359 17.42 8.65 -10.79
N ASN A 360 18.05 9.65 -10.19
CA ASN A 360 17.38 10.76 -9.52
C ASN A 360 17.04 11.94 -10.46
N GLU A 361 17.48 11.86 -11.72
CA GLU A 361 17.27 12.93 -12.68
C GLU A 361 15.83 13.06 -13.17
N SER A 362 15.48 14.27 -13.59
CA SER A 362 14.16 14.55 -14.15
C SER A 362 13.89 13.77 -15.43
N THR A 363 12.63 13.48 -15.69
CA THR A 363 12.16 12.84 -16.92
C THR A 363 12.67 13.53 -18.19
N LYS A 364 12.71 14.88 -18.19
CA LYS A 364 13.19 15.69 -19.33
C LYS A 364 14.68 15.46 -19.59
N LYS A 365 15.50 15.42 -18.54
CA LYS A 365 16.94 15.21 -18.64
C LYS A 365 17.28 13.79 -19.11
N LEU A 366 16.57 12.78 -18.60
CA LEU A 366 16.72 11.39 -19.06
C LEU A 366 16.31 11.23 -20.52
N LYS A 367 15.18 11.79 -20.95
CA LYS A 367 14.77 11.76 -22.37
C LYS A 367 15.84 12.38 -23.28
N ARG A 368 16.49 13.46 -22.84
CA ARG A 368 17.57 14.11 -23.59
C ARG A 368 18.82 13.25 -23.65
N PHE A 369 19.23 12.67 -22.51
CA PHE A 369 20.40 11.79 -22.43
C PHE A 369 20.28 10.55 -23.31
N PHE A 370 19.10 9.89 -23.28
CA PHE A 370 18.85 8.67 -24.03
C PHE A 370 18.29 8.88 -25.45
N LYS A 371 18.18 10.14 -25.91
CA LYS A 371 17.55 10.49 -27.21
C LYS A 371 18.16 9.74 -28.41
N SER A 372 19.47 9.59 -28.45
CA SER A 372 20.21 8.89 -29.52
C SER A 372 19.99 7.38 -29.54
N TYR A 373 19.40 6.81 -28.50
CA TYR A 373 19.14 5.37 -28.36
C TYR A 373 17.67 5.00 -28.51
N ARG A 374 16.81 5.91 -28.99
CA ARG A 374 15.35 5.73 -29.00
C ARG A 374 14.88 4.49 -29.74
N ASP A 375 15.54 4.17 -30.85
CA ASP A 375 15.17 3.04 -31.71
C ASP A 375 15.99 1.77 -31.40
N LYS A 376 16.90 1.85 -30.43
CA LYS A 376 17.77 0.74 -30.04
C LYS A 376 17.24 -0.01 -28.82
N HIS A 377 17.64 -1.27 -28.69
CA HIS A 377 17.54 -2.01 -27.45
C HIS A 377 18.63 -1.57 -26.48
N ILE A 378 18.26 -1.08 -25.30
CA ILE A 378 19.17 -0.53 -24.31
C ILE A 378 19.35 -1.59 -23.21
N PHE A 379 20.57 -2.07 -23.05
CA PHE A 379 20.94 -2.99 -22.00
C PHE A 379 21.74 -2.22 -20.93
N LEU A 380 21.38 -2.42 -19.67
CA LEU A 380 21.91 -1.68 -18.54
C LEU A 380 22.68 -2.65 -17.63
N ILE A 381 23.88 -2.28 -17.24
CA ILE A 381 24.65 -2.91 -16.17
C ILE A 381 24.82 -1.88 -15.05
N ALA A 382 24.55 -2.26 -13.81
CA ALA A 382 24.74 -1.41 -12.64
C ALA A 382 25.60 -2.14 -11.58
N SER A 383 26.03 -1.42 -10.54
CA SER A 383 26.73 -1.99 -9.39
C SER A 383 25.88 -3.04 -8.65
N GLU A 384 24.58 -2.76 -8.56
CA GLU A 384 23.58 -3.65 -7.97
C GLU A 384 22.45 -3.93 -8.97
N PRO A 385 21.99 -5.19 -9.09
CA PRO A 385 20.89 -5.56 -10.00
C PRO A 385 19.62 -4.75 -9.76
N GLU A 386 19.32 -4.39 -8.50
CA GLU A 386 18.17 -3.53 -8.14
C GLU A 386 18.23 -2.15 -8.78
N ILE A 387 19.42 -1.53 -8.83
CA ILE A 387 19.63 -0.21 -9.44
C ILE A 387 19.38 -0.29 -10.96
N GLY A 388 19.95 -1.29 -11.63
CA GLY A 388 19.74 -1.53 -13.05
C GLY A 388 18.27 -1.77 -13.38
N TYR A 389 17.57 -2.54 -12.54
CA TYR A 389 16.15 -2.77 -12.67
C TYR A 389 15.31 -1.48 -12.53
N LEU A 390 15.60 -0.64 -11.54
CA LEU A 390 14.91 0.65 -11.36
C LEU A 390 15.09 1.58 -12.56
N PHE A 391 16.30 1.61 -13.14
CA PHE A 391 16.56 2.34 -14.38
C PHE A 391 15.75 1.78 -15.55
N THR A 392 15.70 0.45 -15.69
CA THR A 392 14.92 -0.22 -16.72
C THR A 392 13.45 0.18 -16.64
N LEU A 393 12.83 0.14 -15.46
CA LEU A 393 11.45 0.58 -15.26
C LEU A 393 11.27 2.05 -15.65
N LYS A 394 12.20 2.92 -15.26
CA LYS A 394 12.12 4.35 -15.57
C LYS A 394 12.22 4.63 -17.07
N LEU A 395 13.12 3.95 -17.78
CA LEU A 395 13.26 4.08 -19.22
C LEU A 395 12.08 3.48 -19.98
N ARG A 396 11.51 2.35 -19.52
CA ARG A 396 10.29 1.76 -20.10
C ARG A 396 9.09 2.71 -19.99
N LYS A 397 8.91 3.40 -18.87
CA LYS A 397 7.90 4.48 -18.74
C LYS A 397 8.10 5.60 -19.76
N LEU A 398 9.32 5.86 -20.16
CA LEU A 398 9.68 6.86 -21.17
C LEU A 398 9.64 6.36 -22.63
N ASN A 399 9.15 5.14 -22.86
CA ASN A 399 9.06 4.45 -24.16
C ASN A 399 10.40 4.01 -24.75
N PHE A 400 11.42 3.75 -23.95
CA PHE A 400 12.65 3.12 -24.40
C PHE A 400 12.55 1.59 -24.22
N LYS A 401 13.18 0.83 -25.13
CA LYS A 401 13.31 -0.62 -25.05
C LYS A 401 14.50 -0.97 -24.14
N ALA A 402 14.32 -0.84 -22.81
CA ALA A 402 15.37 -1.04 -21.83
C ALA A 402 15.27 -2.40 -21.10
N TYR A 403 16.41 -2.98 -20.76
CA TYR A 403 16.57 -4.27 -20.08
C TYR A 403 17.69 -4.17 -19.06
N ASN A 404 17.51 -4.77 -17.90
CA ASN A 404 18.57 -4.92 -16.89
C ASN A 404 19.34 -6.21 -17.14
N ILE A 405 20.67 -6.16 -17.12
CA ILE A 405 21.51 -7.35 -17.08
C ILE A 405 21.88 -7.62 -15.62
N LYS A 406 21.51 -8.80 -15.14
CA LYS A 406 21.90 -9.25 -13.80
C LYS A 406 23.38 -9.50 -13.77
N THR A 407 24.12 -8.67 -13.06
CA THR A 407 25.50 -8.97 -12.66
C THR A 407 25.44 -9.88 -11.43
N ILE A 408 26.17 -10.99 -11.49
CA ILE A 408 26.29 -11.97 -10.40
C ILE A 408 26.98 -11.29 -9.20
#